data_b4d2de1875be8a440236e4bd95da1731
#
_entry.id   b4d2de1875be8a440236e4bd95da1731
#
_cell.length_a   1.000
_cell.length_b   1.000
_cell.length_c   1.000
_cell.angle_alpha   90.00
_cell.angle_beta   90.00
_cell.angle_gamma   90.00
#
_symmetry.space_group_name_H-M   'P 1'
#
loop_
_entity.id
_entity.type
_entity.pdbx_description
1 polymer ?
#
loop_
_entity_poly.entity_id
_entity_poly.type
_entity_poly.pdbx_seq_one_letter_code
_entity_poly.pdbx_strand_id
1 'polypeptide(L)'
;MNDILNMLHEAAASPRAQMDGYLAQGKKIVLCAPVYTPEELIYAMGFVPMGAWGGDVALNRAKEYCPAFLCAIVQSLLELGINGVYDGASAIVIPSLCDTLKTVGENWKYAVPSIPFIPMTYPQNRKPA
;
A
#
# COMPACT_ATOMS: atom_id res chain seq x y z
N MET A 1 -25.08 -14.22 -12.70
CA MET A 1 -23.77 -14.73 -12.23
C MET A 1 -22.62 -14.14 -13.03
N ASN A 2 -22.70 -14.08 -14.37
CA ASN A 2 -21.65 -13.47 -15.21
C ASN A 2 -21.42 -11.97 -14.91
N ASP A 3 -22.46 -11.20 -14.60
CA ASP A 3 -22.34 -9.76 -14.35
C ASP A 3 -21.53 -9.46 -13.07
N ILE A 4 -21.72 -10.26 -12.02
CA ILE A 4 -20.94 -10.12 -10.77
C ILE A 4 -19.47 -10.48 -11.01
N LEU A 5 -19.20 -11.54 -11.76
CA LEU A 5 -17.83 -11.94 -12.09
C LEU A 5 -17.14 -10.90 -12.95
N ASN A 6 -17.84 -10.33 -13.94
CA ASN A 6 -17.30 -9.26 -14.76
C ASN A 6 -17.00 -8.01 -13.91
N MET A 7 -17.91 -7.60 -13.04
CA MET A 7 -17.70 -6.48 -12.12
C MET A 7 -16.50 -6.70 -11.19
N LEU A 8 -16.33 -7.90 -10.64
CA LEU A 8 -15.17 -8.25 -9.81
C LEU A 8 -13.88 -8.25 -10.63
N HIS A 9 -13.94 -8.74 -11.85
CA HIS A 9 -12.78 -8.74 -12.76
C HIS A 9 -12.35 -7.31 -13.14
N GLU A 10 -13.29 -6.45 -13.50
CA GLU A 10 -13.05 -5.03 -13.78
C GLU A 10 -12.47 -4.32 -12.56
N ALA A 11 -13.04 -4.58 -11.38
CA ALA A 11 -12.54 -4.03 -10.13
C ALA A 11 -11.08 -4.44 -9.85
N ALA A 12 -10.75 -5.71 -10.07
CA ALA A 12 -9.40 -6.22 -9.86
C ALA A 12 -8.40 -5.72 -10.93
N ALA A 13 -8.86 -5.53 -12.17
CA ALA A 13 -8.01 -5.08 -13.27
C ALA A 13 -7.63 -3.58 -13.20
N SER A 14 -8.42 -2.76 -12.49
CA SER A 14 -8.24 -1.32 -12.47
C SER A 14 -8.30 -0.73 -11.05
N PRO A 15 -7.36 -1.05 -10.15
CA PRO A 15 -7.34 -0.53 -8.78
C PRO A 15 -7.28 1.02 -8.74
N ARG A 16 -6.55 1.64 -9.65
CA ARG A 16 -6.46 3.10 -9.75
C ARG A 16 -7.82 3.75 -10.05
N ALA A 17 -8.62 3.17 -10.95
CA ALA A 17 -9.94 3.70 -11.27
C ALA A 17 -10.88 3.67 -10.05
N GLN A 18 -10.77 2.63 -9.20
CA GLN A 18 -11.52 2.58 -7.94
C GLN A 18 -11.06 3.68 -6.98
N MET A 19 -9.75 3.88 -6.84
CA MET A 19 -9.17 4.94 -6.04
C MET A 19 -9.71 6.31 -6.48
N ASP A 20 -9.67 6.60 -7.78
CA ASP A 20 -10.19 7.84 -8.36
C ASP A 20 -11.69 8.02 -8.07
N GLY A 21 -12.48 6.94 -8.14
CA GLY A 21 -13.89 6.95 -7.78
C GLY A 21 -14.16 7.33 -6.32
N TYR A 22 -13.34 6.85 -5.38
CA TYR A 22 -13.43 7.25 -3.97
C TYR A 22 -12.98 8.69 -3.75
N LEU A 23 -11.91 9.12 -4.39
CA LEU A 23 -11.41 10.49 -4.31
C LEU A 23 -12.43 11.48 -4.85
N ALA A 24 -13.10 11.17 -5.97
CA ALA A 24 -14.18 12.00 -6.54
C ALA A 24 -15.38 12.15 -5.59
N GLN A 25 -15.60 11.18 -4.70
CA GLN A 25 -16.61 11.24 -3.64
C GLN A 25 -16.13 12.01 -2.38
N GLY A 26 -14.94 12.58 -2.40
CA GLY A 26 -14.32 13.27 -1.26
C GLY A 26 -13.87 12.34 -0.14
N LYS A 27 -13.78 11.05 -0.39
CA LYS A 27 -13.32 10.07 0.62
C LYS A 27 -11.80 10.12 0.77
N LYS A 28 -11.34 9.92 1.99
CA LYS A 28 -9.92 9.81 2.32
C LYS A 28 -9.49 8.35 2.26
N ILE A 29 -8.40 8.07 1.55
CA ILE A 29 -7.89 6.72 1.33
C ILE A 29 -6.62 6.52 2.15
N VAL A 30 -6.54 5.40 2.85
CA VAL A 30 -5.30 4.93 3.51
C VAL A 30 -4.84 3.66 2.82
N LEU A 31 -3.64 3.69 2.29
CA LEU A 31 -3.01 2.54 1.66
C LEU A 31 -2.56 1.53 2.72
N CYS A 32 -2.85 0.27 2.47
CA CYS A 32 -2.53 -0.86 3.32
C CYS A 32 -1.45 -1.71 2.63
N ALA A 33 -0.20 -1.56 3.06
CA ALA A 33 0.87 -2.40 2.55
C ALA A 33 0.73 -3.85 3.06
N PRO A 34 1.21 -4.85 2.30
CA PRO A 34 1.14 -6.26 2.71
C PRO A 34 2.02 -6.50 3.93
N VAL A 35 1.65 -7.35 4.86
CA VAL A 35 0.42 -8.05 5.21
C VAL A 35 0.01 -7.63 6.62
N TYR A 36 -1.22 -7.93 7.03
CA TYR A 36 -1.74 -7.65 8.38
C TYR A 36 -1.87 -6.16 8.73
N THR A 37 -1.96 -5.26 7.78
CA THR A 37 -2.47 -3.92 8.06
C THR A 37 -3.93 -4.05 8.55
N PRO A 38 -4.31 -3.42 9.68
CA PRO A 38 -5.65 -3.57 10.26
C PRO A 38 -6.66 -2.73 9.48
N GLU A 39 -7.13 -3.24 8.36
CA GLU A 39 -8.06 -2.57 7.46
C GLU A 39 -9.38 -2.23 8.16
N GLU A 40 -9.82 -3.10 9.08
CA GLU A 40 -11.04 -2.92 9.86
C GLU A 40 -10.96 -1.68 10.76
N LEU A 41 -9.79 -1.44 11.37
CA LEU A 41 -9.56 -0.27 12.19
C LEU A 41 -9.56 1.01 11.35
N ILE A 42 -8.89 0.99 10.20
CA ILE A 42 -8.85 2.10 9.25
C ILE A 42 -10.27 2.44 8.78
N TYR A 43 -11.05 1.41 8.44
CA TYR A 43 -12.44 1.56 8.03
C TYR A 43 -13.32 2.15 9.16
N ALA A 44 -13.17 1.64 10.38
CA ALA A 44 -13.89 2.14 11.55
C ALA A 44 -13.59 3.61 11.87
N MET A 45 -12.41 4.10 11.50
CA MET A 45 -12.01 5.51 11.61
C MET A 45 -12.59 6.41 10.50
N GLY A 46 -13.38 5.85 9.57
CA GLY A 46 -14.00 6.58 8.47
C GLY A 46 -13.13 6.77 7.22
N PHE A 47 -12.01 6.07 7.14
CA PHE A 47 -11.17 6.03 5.93
C PHE A 47 -11.55 4.86 5.02
N VAL A 48 -11.17 4.95 3.77
CA VAL A 48 -11.22 3.81 2.84
C VAL A 48 -9.88 3.07 2.89
N PRO A 49 -9.81 1.87 3.45
CA PRO A 49 -8.61 1.05 3.34
C PRO A 49 -8.46 0.55 1.91
N MET A 50 -7.28 0.68 1.35
CA MET A 50 -6.98 0.21 -0.01
C MET A 50 -5.66 -0.53 -0.03
N GLY A 51 -5.67 -1.78 -0.49
CA GLY A 51 -4.48 -2.62 -0.61
C GLY A 51 -3.46 -2.03 -1.56
N ALA A 52 -2.21 -1.90 -1.10
CA ALA A 52 -1.06 -1.46 -1.89
C ALA A 52 -0.04 -2.61 -1.93
N TRP A 53 -0.19 -3.49 -2.90
CA TRP A 53 0.51 -4.78 -2.94
C TRP A 53 1.62 -4.85 -3.98
N GLY A 54 1.93 -3.83 -4.68
CA GLY A 54 2.79 -3.91 -5.84
C GLY A 54 2.06 -4.49 -7.06
N GLY A 55 2.76 -4.67 -8.15
CA GLY A 55 2.18 -5.13 -9.41
C GLY A 55 3.25 -5.48 -10.44
N ASP A 56 2.80 -5.87 -11.62
CA ASP A 56 3.68 -6.10 -12.77
C ASP A 56 4.14 -4.76 -13.34
N VAL A 57 5.30 -4.32 -12.89
CA VAL A 57 5.91 -3.06 -13.28
C VAL A 57 7.43 -3.23 -13.45
N ALA A 58 7.99 -2.59 -14.45
CA ALA A 58 9.44 -2.55 -14.63
C ALA A 58 10.10 -1.76 -13.49
N LEU A 59 11.01 -2.39 -12.78
CA LEU A 59 11.75 -1.79 -11.66
C LEU A 59 12.90 -0.92 -12.19
N ASN A 60 12.74 0.38 -12.11
CA ASN A 60 13.71 1.38 -12.54
C ASN A 60 14.16 2.27 -11.37
N ARG A 61 13.27 3.12 -10.88
CA ARG A 61 13.54 4.13 -9.86
C ARG A 61 13.59 3.55 -8.44
N ALA A 62 12.84 2.50 -8.17
CA ALA A 62 12.91 1.82 -6.86
C ALA A 62 14.31 1.31 -6.53
N LYS A 63 15.12 0.97 -7.55
CA LYS A 63 16.50 0.52 -7.38
C LYS A 63 17.44 1.58 -6.78
N GLU A 64 17.08 2.85 -6.87
CA GLU A 64 17.84 3.95 -6.25
C GLU A 64 17.66 3.97 -4.73
N TYR A 65 16.55 3.41 -4.24
CA TYR A 65 16.15 3.40 -2.83
C TYR A 65 16.22 2.01 -2.19
N CYS A 66 16.22 0.97 -3.00
CA CYS A 66 16.12 -0.41 -2.51
C CYS A 66 17.31 -1.25 -2.97
N PRO A 67 18.00 -1.95 -2.06
CA PRO A 67 18.96 -2.98 -2.44
C PRO A 67 18.31 -4.08 -3.30
N ALA A 68 19.08 -4.65 -4.21
CA ALA A 68 18.57 -5.65 -5.17
C ALA A 68 18.05 -6.95 -4.53
N PHE A 69 18.41 -7.23 -3.28
CA PHE A 69 17.98 -8.43 -2.56
C PHE A 69 16.60 -8.28 -1.89
N LEU A 70 16.00 -7.10 -1.89
CA LEU A 70 14.63 -6.94 -1.38
C LEU A 70 13.63 -7.69 -2.27
N CYS A 71 12.54 -8.21 -1.68
CA CYS A 71 11.56 -8.97 -2.43
C CYS A 71 10.86 -8.09 -3.49
N ALA A 72 10.49 -8.70 -4.61
CA ALA A 72 9.92 -8.02 -5.76
C ALA A 72 8.62 -7.25 -5.44
N ILE A 73 7.79 -7.79 -4.54
CA ILE A 73 6.54 -7.14 -4.09
C ILE A 73 6.82 -5.77 -3.50
N VAL A 74 7.83 -5.66 -2.65
CA VAL A 74 8.17 -4.40 -1.98
C VAL A 74 8.84 -3.42 -2.94
N GLN A 75 9.70 -3.91 -3.82
CA GLN A 75 10.30 -3.05 -4.84
C GLN A 75 9.24 -2.50 -5.81
N SER A 76 8.29 -3.34 -6.26
CA SER A 76 7.21 -2.89 -7.14
C SER A 76 6.22 -1.97 -6.43
N LEU A 77 5.94 -2.19 -5.13
CA LEU A 77 5.16 -1.26 -4.31
C LEU A 77 5.79 0.14 -4.32
N LEU A 78 7.11 0.23 -4.09
CA LEU A 78 7.82 1.50 -4.07
C LEU A 78 7.87 2.13 -5.47
N GLU A 79 8.12 1.34 -6.53
CA GLU A 79 8.11 1.82 -7.91
C GLU A 79 6.76 2.45 -8.28
N LEU A 80 5.65 1.78 -7.94
CA LEU A 80 4.30 2.30 -8.19
C LEU A 80 4.04 3.60 -7.42
N GLY A 81 4.54 3.70 -6.18
CA GLY A 81 4.48 4.92 -5.38
C GLY A 81 5.23 6.08 -6.04
N ILE A 82 6.46 5.84 -6.48
CA ILE A 82 7.30 6.84 -7.16
C ILE A 82 6.67 7.29 -8.49
N ASN A 83 6.01 6.37 -9.19
CA ASN A 83 5.34 6.65 -10.45
C ASN A 83 3.97 7.33 -10.29
N GLY A 84 3.57 7.68 -9.05
CA GLY A 84 2.33 8.42 -8.77
C GLY A 84 1.06 7.58 -8.84
N VAL A 85 1.16 6.25 -8.92
CA VAL A 85 -0.02 5.37 -8.99
C VAL A 85 -0.92 5.51 -7.75
N TYR A 86 -0.33 5.89 -6.62
CA TYR A 86 -1.06 6.08 -5.36
C TYR A 86 -1.35 7.55 -5.02
N ASP A 87 -1.15 8.47 -5.97
CA ASP A 87 -1.37 9.90 -5.72
C ASP A 87 -2.82 10.16 -5.29
N GLY A 88 -2.96 11.02 -4.27
CA GLY A 88 -4.24 11.32 -3.64
C GLY A 88 -4.53 10.48 -2.37
N ALA A 89 -3.74 9.44 -2.09
CA ALA A 89 -3.85 8.75 -0.80
C ALA A 89 -3.45 9.67 0.35
N SER A 90 -4.17 9.55 1.47
CA SER A 90 -3.92 10.36 2.69
C SER A 90 -2.72 9.87 3.47
N ALA A 91 -2.43 8.57 3.43
CA ALA A 91 -1.29 7.93 4.10
C ALA A 91 -1.08 6.51 3.57
N ILE A 92 0.07 5.92 3.90
CA ILE A 92 0.33 4.49 3.77
C ILE A 92 0.70 3.90 5.12
N VAL A 93 0.08 2.79 5.49
CA VAL A 93 0.45 1.99 6.68
C VAL A 93 1.30 0.82 6.22
N ILE A 94 2.51 0.71 6.77
CA ILE A 94 3.43 -0.39 6.45
C ILE A 94 3.79 -1.11 7.76
N PRO A 95 3.35 -2.37 7.93
CA PRO A 95 3.67 -3.14 9.12
C PRO A 95 5.12 -3.63 9.12
N SER A 96 5.75 -3.63 10.30
CA SER A 96 7.15 -4.03 10.49
C SER A 96 7.30 -5.54 10.71
N LEU A 97 6.76 -6.35 9.81
CA LEU A 97 6.77 -7.82 9.95
C LEU A 97 8.07 -8.47 9.54
N CYS A 98 8.80 -7.85 8.63
CA CYS A 98 10.12 -8.32 8.19
C CYS A 98 11.03 -7.11 7.95
N ASP A 99 12.31 -7.38 7.79
CA ASP A 99 13.30 -6.30 7.59
C ASP A 99 13.09 -5.57 6.26
N THR A 100 12.59 -6.26 5.24
CA THR A 100 12.25 -5.63 3.95
C THR A 100 11.15 -4.58 4.09
N LEU A 101 10.07 -4.88 4.84
CA LEU A 101 8.98 -3.92 5.09
C LEU A 101 9.44 -2.73 5.94
N LYS A 102 10.31 -2.97 6.94
CA LYS A 102 10.91 -1.89 7.72
C LYS A 102 11.74 -0.97 6.82
N THR A 103 12.59 -1.56 5.98
CA THR A 103 13.46 -0.82 5.06
C THR A 103 12.65 0.02 4.09
N VAL A 104 11.64 -0.56 3.44
CA VAL A 104 10.84 0.21 2.46
C VAL A 104 10.02 1.30 3.14
N GLY A 105 9.55 1.07 4.37
CA GLY A 105 8.85 2.11 5.12
C GLY A 105 9.72 3.34 5.37
N GLU A 106 10.98 3.15 5.74
CA GLU A 106 11.92 4.26 5.90
C GLU A 106 12.25 4.93 4.54
N ASN A 107 12.48 4.14 3.50
CA ASN A 107 12.79 4.65 2.17
C ASN A 107 11.60 5.38 1.54
N TRP A 108 10.37 4.99 1.86
CA TRP A 108 9.15 5.62 1.38
C TRP A 108 9.10 7.13 1.68
N LYS A 109 9.56 7.54 2.85
CA LYS A 109 9.59 8.95 3.26
C LYS A 109 10.37 9.83 2.29
N TYR A 110 11.40 9.27 1.67
CA TYR A 110 12.27 9.99 0.72
C TYR A 110 11.80 9.80 -0.73
N ALA A 111 11.33 8.62 -1.06
CA ALA A 111 10.94 8.29 -2.43
C ALA A 111 9.54 8.82 -2.79
N VAL A 112 8.61 8.85 -1.83
CA VAL A 112 7.21 9.26 -2.02
C VAL A 112 6.78 10.25 -0.91
N PRO A 113 7.40 11.41 -0.80
CA PRO A 113 7.15 12.35 0.31
C PRO A 113 5.73 12.94 0.34
N SER A 114 5.00 12.84 -0.77
CA SER A 114 3.61 13.30 -0.87
C SER A 114 2.61 12.45 -0.08
N ILE A 115 2.97 11.20 0.24
CA ILE A 115 2.10 10.26 0.96
C ILE A 115 2.78 9.87 2.27
N PRO A 116 2.32 10.40 3.42
CA PRO A 116 2.91 10.10 4.72
C PRO A 116 2.95 8.60 5.03
N PHE A 117 4.09 8.13 5.52
CA PHE A 117 4.27 6.77 6.01
C PHE A 117 3.92 6.67 7.48
N ILE A 118 3.11 5.69 7.83
CA ILE A 118 2.74 5.32 9.19
C ILE A 118 3.33 3.95 9.50
N PRO A 119 4.34 3.86 10.38
CA PRO A 119 4.89 2.58 10.82
C PRO A 119 3.90 1.87 11.73
N MET A 120 3.79 0.56 11.58
CA MET A 120 2.99 -0.28 12.45
C MET A 120 3.80 -1.47 12.94
N THR A 121 3.93 -1.60 14.26
CA THR A 121 4.64 -2.72 14.89
C THR A 121 3.66 -3.55 15.70
N TYR A 122 3.65 -4.86 15.43
CA TYR A 122 2.89 -5.82 16.21
C TYR A 122 3.66 -6.32 17.41
N PRO A 123 2.99 -6.64 18.51
CA PRO A 123 3.61 -7.32 19.63
C PRO A 123 4.18 -8.67 19.18
N GLN A 124 5.48 -8.88 19.39
CA GLN A 124 6.15 -10.15 19.07
C GLN A 124 6.14 -11.13 20.25
N ASN A 125 5.59 -10.70 21.40
CA ASN A 125 5.60 -11.47 22.63
C ASN A 125 4.29 -12.26 22.78
N ARG A 126 4.41 -13.57 23.04
CA ARG A 126 3.28 -14.47 23.35
C ARG A 126 2.96 -14.56 24.85
N LYS A 127 3.72 -13.86 25.69
CA LYS A 127 3.43 -13.84 27.13
C LYS A 127 2.32 -12.83 27.39
N PRO A 128 1.30 -13.19 28.21
CA PRO A 128 0.33 -12.21 28.69
C PRO A 128 1.06 -11.10 29.44
N ALA A 129 0.57 -9.87 29.27
CA ALA A 129 1.09 -8.72 29.99
C ALA A 129 0.78 -8.83 31.49
#